data_ba23e4897bfa44a3696b0a3bf5894256
#
_entry.id   ba23e4897bfa44a3696b0a3bf5894256
#
_cell.length_a   1.000
_cell.length_b   1.000
_cell.length_c   1.000
_cell.angle_alpha   90.00
_cell.angle_beta   90.00
_cell.angle_gamma   90.00
#
_symmetry.space_group_name_H-M   'P 1'
#
loop_
_entity.id
_entity.type
_entity.pdbx_description
1 polymer ?
#
loop_
_entity_poly.entity_id
_entity_poly.type
_entity_poly.pdbx_seq_one_letter_code
_entity_poly.pdbx_strand_id
1 'polypeptide(L)'
;MSDCLNLVATAKADAYKSGEVFVYSTAWCSDCRRARRVIAEAGLTYREIDIERNAEAARLVECLNDGLRSVPTILLPDGRTLVEPTNATLAAALRSFPSDPRQTLS
;
A
#
# COMPACT_ATOMS: atom_id res chain seq x y z
N MET A 1 -16.40 -4.05 14.56
CA MET A 1 -16.29 -2.59 14.60
C MET A 1 -14.98 -2.15 15.21
N SER A 2 -14.78 -2.39 16.52
CA SER A 2 -13.50 -2.03 17.15
C SER A 2 -12.33 -2.78 16.52
N ASP A 3 -12.56 -3.99 16.00
CA ASP A 3 -11.54 -4.76 15.32
C ASP A 3 -11.00 -4.03 14.09
N CYS A 4 -11.89 -3.48 13.26
CA CYS A 4 -11.46 -2.72 12.08
C CYS A 4 -10.69 -1.46 12.47
N LEU A 5 -11.16 -0.75 13.50
CA LEU A 5 -10.45 0.45 13.94
C LEU A 5 -9.04 0.12 14.40
N ASN A 6 -8.88 -0.96 15.15
CA ASN A 6 -7.57 -1.38 15.62
C ASN A 6 -6.66 -1.83 14.49
N LEU A 7 -7.18 -2.61 13.54
CA LEU A 7 -6.39 -3.07 12.40
C LEU A 7 -5.91 -1.90 11.56
N VAL A 8 -6.81 -0.97 11.25
CA VAL A 8 -6.47 0.18 10.42
C VAL A 8 -5.47 1.07 11.14
N ALA A 9 -5.69 1.35 12.41
CA ALA A 9 -4.79 2.21 13.18
C ALA A 9 -3.39 1.61 13.28
N THR A 10 -3.31 0.29 13.52
CA THR A 10 -2.03 -0.40 13.62
C THR A 10 -1.28 -0.37 12.29
N ALA A 11 -1.98 -0.64 11.19
CA ALA A 11 -1.35 -0.63 9.87
C ALA A 11 -0.83 0.76 9.52
N LYS A 12 -1.61 1.79 9.80
CA LYS A 12 -1.18 3.16 9.52
C LYS A 12 0.03 3.56 10.36
N ALA A 13 0.05 3.14 11.63
CA ALA A 13 1.20 3.40 12.49
C ALA A 13 2.44 2.69 11.99
N ASP A 14 2.30 1.44 11.54
CA ASP A 14 3.42 0.68 11.00
C ASP A 14 3.98 1.30 9.73
N ALA A 15 3.10 1.75 8.83
CA ALA A 15 3.53 2.41 7.60
C ALA A 15 4.25 3.72 7.92
N TYR A 16 3.74 4.48 8.87
CA TYR A 16 4.36 5.73 9.27
C TYR A 16 5.76 5.49 9.85
N LYS A 17 5.88 4.51 10.73
CA LYS A 17 7.16 4.20 11.39
C LYS A 17 8.20 3.69 10.40
N SER A 18 7.80 2.83 9.48
CA SER A 18 8.74 2.23 8.52
C SER A 18 9.08 3.19 7.39
N GLY A 19 8.21 4.15 7.10
CA GLY A 19 8.36 5.03 5.95
C GLY A 19 8.15 4.33 4.62
N GLU A 20 7.65 3.10 4.64
CA GLU A 20 7.42 2.32 3.43
C GLU A 20 5.98 2.42 2.97
N VAL A 21 5.78 2.23 1.67
CA VAL A 21 4.46 2.08 1.08
C VAL A 21 4.06 0.62 1.24
N PHE A 22 2.87 0.35 1.78
CA PHE A 22 2.39 -1.02 1.90
C PHE A 22 1.47 -1.32 0.72
N VAL A 23 1.77 -2.40 0.00
CA VAL A 23 1.00 -2.83 -1.16
C VAL A 23 0.33 -4.16 -0.83
N TYR A 24 -0.98 -4.14 -0.66
CA TYR A 24 -1.75 -5.35 -0.40
C TYR A 24 -2.15 -5.93 -1.75
N SER A 25 -1.76 -7.16 -2.02
CA SER A 25 -1.84 -7.74 -3.35
C SER A 25 -2.19 -9.22 -3.31
N THR A 26 -2.30 -9.80 -4.51
CA THR A 26 -2.36 -11.26 -4.69
C THR A 26 -1.30 -11.63 -5.72
N ALA A 27 -0.91 -12.90 -5.72
CA ALA A 27 0.19 -13.36 -6.57
C ALA A 27 -0.09 -13.21 -8.07
N TRP A 28 -1.39 -13.24 -8.46
CA TRP A 28 -1.78 -13.21 -9.86
C TRP A 28 -2.29 -11.85 -10.33
N CYS A 29 -2.11 -10.82 -9.53
CA CYS A 29 -2.67 -9.50 -9.82
C CYS A 29 -1.71 -8.68 -10.70
N SER A 30 -2.08 -8.48 -11.98
CA SER A 30 -1.26 -7.68 -12.89
C SER A 30 -1.26 -6.20 -12.52
N ASP A 31 -2.39 -5.70 -12.01
CA ASP A 31 -2.46 -4.30 -11.56
C ASP A 31 -1.55 -4.05 -10.37
N CYS A 32 -1.34 -5.06 -9.53
CA CYS A 32 -0.41 -4.96 -8.42
C CYS A 32 1.02 -4.81 -8.91
N ARG A 33 1.39 -5.56 -9.95
CA ARG A 33 2.73 -5.44 -10.55
C ARG A 33 2.95 -4.04 -11.13
N ARG A 34 1.93 -3.53 -11.79
CA ARG A 34 1.98 -2.17 -12.36
C ARG A 34 2.18 -1.13 -11.27
N ALA A 35 1.42 -1.26 -10.17
CA ALA A 35 1.52 -0.35 -9.04
C ALA A 35 2.91 -0.37 -8.41
N ARG A 36 3.48 -1.55 -8.22
CA ARG A 36 4.83 -1.68 -7.66
C ARG A 36 5.88 -0.98 -8.52
N ARG A 37 5.71 -1.09 -9.84
CA ARG A 37 6.63 -0.41 -10.76
C ARG A 37 6.56 1.11 -10.60
N VAL A 38 5.35 1.65 -10.50
CA VAL A 38 5.18 3.09 -10.29
C VAL A 38 5.84 3.55 -9.00
N ILE A 39 5.67 2.78 -7.93
CA ILE A 39 6.28 3.11 -6.63
C ILE A 39 7.80 3.09 -6.72
N ALA A 40 8.35 2.05 -7.35
CA ALA A 40 9.80 1.92 -7.49
C ALA A 40 10.36 3.07 -8.36
N GLU A 41 9.67 3.44 -9.43
CA GLU A 41 10.10 4.53 -10.29
C GLU A 41 10.06 5.88 -9.59
N ALA A 42 9.20 6.01 -8.58
CA ALA A 42 9.14 7.22 -7.76
C ALA A 42 10.28 7.28 -6.74
N GLY A 43 11.09 6.23 -6.64
CA GLY A 43 12.22 6.20 -5.72
C GLY A 43 11.86 5.85 -4.30
N LEU A 44 10.72 5.21 -4.09
CA LEU A 44 10.26 4.84 -2.76
C LEU A 44 10.37 3.34 -2.54
N THR A 45 10.58 2.96 -1.29
CA THR A 45 10.56 1.55 -0.91
C THR A 45 9.13 1.14 -0.61
N TYR A 46 8.83 -0.13 -0.83
CA TYR A 46 7.50 -0.66 -0.53
C TYR A 46 7.62 -2.04 0.07
N ARG A 47 6.56 -2.42 0.77
CA ARG A 47 6.41 -3.78 1.30
C ARG A 47 5.17 -4.37 0.68
N GLU A 48 5.31 -5.53 0.07
CA GLU A 48 4.17 -6.23 -0.53
C GLU A 48 3.63 -7.26 0.45
N ILE A 49 2.32 -7.25 0.65
CA ILE A 49 1.66 -8.18 1.55
C ILE A 49 0.61 -8.96 0.73
N ASP A 50 0.80 -10.27 0.65
CA ASP A 50 -0.11 -11.16 -0.06
C ASP A 50 -1.30 -11.46 0.85
N ILE A 51 -2.47 -10.95 0.49
CA ILE A 51 -3.65 -11.11 1.34
C ILE A 51 -4.21 -12.54 1.33
N GLU A 52 -3.77 -13.37 0.38
CA GLU A 52 -4.19 -14.77 0.37
C GLU A 52 -3.38 -15.61 1.35
N ARG A 53 -2.24 -15.09 1.78
CA ARG A 53 -1.37 -15.78 2.74
C ARG A 53 -1.36 -15.11 4.11
N ASN A 54 -2.14 -14.07 4.30
CA ASN A 54 -2.15 -13.32 5.55
C ASN A 54 -3.58 -12.92 5.85
N ALA A 55 -4.23 -13.68 6.73
CA ALA A 55 -5.65 -13.47 7.05
C ALA A 55 -5.90 -12.10 7.67
N GLU A 56 -4.96 -11.61 8.48
CA GLU A 56 -5.10 -10.30 9.10
C GLU A 56 -5.05 -9.19 8.05
N ALA A 57 -4.16 -9.34 7.07
CA ALA A 57 -4.06 -8.38 5.98
C ALA A 57 -5.32 -8.38 5.11
N ALA A 58 -5.89 -9.57 4.85
CA ALA A 58 -7.13 -9.67 4.11
C ALA A 58 -8.26 -8.97 4.87
N ARG A 59 -8.32 -9.15 6.17
CA ARG A 59 -9.30 -8.50 7.02
C ARG A 59 -9.13 -6.98 6.98
N LEU A 60 -7.88 -6.52 7.03
CA LEU A 60 -7.58 -5.09 6.95
C LEU A 60 -8.09 -4.50 5.63
N VAL A 61 -7.83 -5.19 4.51
CA VAL A 61 -8.30 -4.72 3.20
C VAL A 61 -9.83 -4.63 3.18
N GLU A 62 -10.51 -5.63 3.73
CA GLU A 62 -11.97 -5.59 3.85
C GLU A 62 -12.43 -4.39 4.68
N CYS A 63 -11.74 -4.11 5.78
CA CYS A 63 -12.08 -2.97 6.62
C CYS A 63 -11.91 -1.63 5.89
N LEU A 64 -10.95 -1.56 4.99
CA LEU A 64 -10.70 -0.34 4.22
C LEU A 64 -11.65 -0.19 3.03
N ASN A 65 -12.27 -1.27 2.58
CA ASN A 65 -13.03 -1.30 1.32
C ASN A 65 -14.44 -1.82 1.47
N ASP A 66 -15.09 -1.52 2.58
CA ASP A 66 -16.50 -1.90 2.82
C ASP A 66 -16.75 -3.40 2.63
N GLY A 67 -15.83 -4.23 3.09
CA GLY A 67 -15.94 -5.67 3.03
C GLY A 67 -15.39 -6.32 1.77
N LEU A 68 -14.87 -5.54 0.83
CA LEU A 68 -14.33 -6.06 -0.42
C LEU A 68 -12.82 -6.26 -0.33
N ARG A 69 -12.32 -7.33 -0.95
CA ARG A 69 -10.89 -7.62 -1.00
C ARG A 69 -10.28 -7.07 -2.28
N SER A 70 -10.38 -5.76 -2.45
CA SER A 70 -9.85 -5.08 -3.64
C SER A 70 -8.32 -5.05 -3.64
N VAL A 71 -7.71 -5.41 -4.75
CA VAL A 71 -6.25 -5.35 -4.91
C VAL A 71 -5.89 -4.67 -6.23
N PRO A 72 -4.87 -3.84 -6.27
CA PRO A 72 -4.04 -3.45 -5.13
C PRO A 72 -4.74 -2.44 -4.23
N THR A 73 -4.57 -2.61 -2.94
CA THR A 73 -4.91 -1.59 -1.96
C THR A 73 -3.57 -1.08 -1.42
N ILE A 74 -3.37 0.22 -1.46
CA ILE A 74 -2.07 0.82 -1.18
C ILE A 74 -2.19 1.77 0.00
N LEU A 75 -1.38 1.54 1.02
CA LEU A 75 -1.36 2.37 2.21
C LEU A 75 -0.06 3.16 2.22
N LEU A 76 -0.19 4.48 2.22
CA LEU A 76 0.96 5.38 2.19
C LEU A 76 1.45 5.69 3.59
N PRO A 77 2.74 6.08 3.74
CA PRO A 77 3.30 6.38 5.07
C PRO A 77 2.58 7.50 5.82
N ASP A 78 1.85 8.37 5.12
CA ASP A 78 1.10 9.45 5.76
C ASP A 78 -0.33 9.03 6.12
N GLY A 79 -0.70 7.77 5.88
CA GLY A 79 -2.00 7.24 6.25
C GLY A 79 -3.03 7.25 5.13
N ARG A 80 -2.74 7.86 4.00
CA ARG A 80 -3.68 7.83 2.87
C ARG A 80 -3.78 6.43 2.30
N THR A 81 -4.96 6.06 1.85
CA THR A 81 -5.23 4.76 1.25
C THR A 81 -5.71 4.95 -0.18
N LEU A 82 -5.13 4.19 -1.09
CA LEU A 82 -5.54 4.20 -2.49
C LEU A 82 -6.02 2.81 -2.86
N VAL A 83 -7.17 2.72 -3.53
CA VAL A 83 -7.76 1.45 -3.93
C VAL A 83 -7.77 1.38 -5.45
N GLU A 84 -7.05 0.40 -6.00
CA GLU A 84 -6.95 0.18 -7.44
C GLU A 84 -6.67 1.49 -8.22
N PRO A 85 -5.65 2.26 -7.79
CA PRO A 85 -5.41 3.55 -8.43
C PRO A 85 -4.86 3.38 -9.84
N THR A 86 -5.15 4.37 -10.69
CA THR A 86 -4.47 4.46 -11.98
C THR A 86 -3.01 4.81 -11.74
N ASN A 87 -2.17 4.60 -12.75
CA ASN A 87 -0.77 5.00 -12.65
C ASN A 87 -0.62 6.49 -12.35
N ALA A 88 -1.43 7.32 -13.02
CA ALA A 88 -1.38 8.76 -12.82
C ALA A 88 -1.77 9.17 -11.41
N THR A 89 -2.84 8.58 -10.87
CA THR A 89 -3.30 8.87 -9.52
C THR A 89 -2.25 8.45 -8.49
N LEU A 90 -1.69 7.26 -8.67
CA LEU A 90 -0.67 6.75 -7.76
C LEU A 90 0.58 7.63 -7.82
N ALA A 91 1.07 7.93 -9.02
CA ALA A 91 2.26 8.77 -9.17
C ALA A 91 2.07 10.15 -8.53
N ALA A 92 0.89 10.73 -8.70
CA ALA A 92 0.59 12.03 -8.09
C ALA A 92 0.64 11.97 -6.56
N ALA A 93 0.07 10.90 -5.98
CA ALA A 93 0.07 10.73 -4.53
C ALA A 93 1.49 10.56 -3.99
N LEU A 94 2.35 9.89 -4.76
CA LEU A 94 3.73 9.63 -4.32
C LEU A 94 4.63 10.86 -4.39
N ARG A 95 4.24 11.88 -5.11
CA ARG A 95 5.03 13.11 -5.20
C ARG A 95 5.17 13.84 -3.88
N SER A 96 4.29 13.53 -2.92
CA SER A 96 4.34 14.14 -1.58
C SER A 96 5.52 13.65 -0.76
N PHE A 97 6.20 12.59 -1.20
CA PHE A 97 7.27 11.97 -0.43
C PHE A 97 8.62 12.15 -1.12
N PRO A 98 9.70 12.37 -0.34
CA PRO A 98 11.03 12.38 -0.93
C PRO A 98 11.43 10.97 -1.33
N SER A 99 12.26 10.86 -2.37
CA SER A 99 12.79 9.56 -2.78
C SER A 99 13.65 8.98 -1.67
N ASP A 100 13.60 7.65 -1.53
CA ASP A 100 14.46 6.94 -0.59
C ASP A 100 15.91 7.10 -1.05
N PRO A 101 16.83 7.56 -0.18
CA PRO A 101 18.24 7.72 -0.57
C PRO A 101 18.85 6.45 -1.13
N ARG A 102 18.36 5.27 -0.71
CA ARG A 102 18.89 4.00 -1.22
C ARG A 102 18.45 3.74 -2.65
N GLN A 103 17.43 4.46 -3.14
CA GLN A 103 16.91 4.30 -4.49
C GLN A 103 17.47 5.33 -5.46
N THR A 104 18.08 6.37 -4.95
CA THR A 104 18.58 7.48 -5.78
C THR A 104 20.05 7.29 -6.07
N LEU A 105 20.36 6.22 -6.75
CA LEU A 105 21.73 5.96 -7.14
C LEU A 105 21.98 6.54 -8.51
N SER A 106 22.48 7.62 -8.58
CA SER A 106 22.76 8.16 -9.91
C SER A 106 24.19 8.52 -10.05
#